data_ac810f56803cda03c8a71f77ca79658b
#
_entry.id   ac810f56803cda03c8a71f77ca79658b
#
_cell.length_a   1.000
_cell.length_b   1.000
_cell.length_c   1.000
_cell.angle_alpha   90.00
_cell.angle_beta   90.00
_cell.angle_gamma   90.00
#
_symmetry.space_group_name_H-M   'P 1'
#
loop_
_entity.id
_entity.type
_entity.pdbx_description
1 polymer ?
#
loop_
_entity_poly.entity_id
_entity_poly.type
_entity_poly.pdbx_seq_one_letter_code
_entity_poly.pdbx_strand_id
1 'polypeptide(L)'
;LNANLGRYLGMTRGTDKEFLKIKDMLTHQSGLKAWIPFYKETLPYIDSVYCAKSDSAFCVKVADKLFMLKANKDTIYKRIFDSPLESRTYRYSDLSMILMQLVVEKISGVSLDTFMQDSFYSPMGLKDIGYNPWKHHDINNIAPTQVDRLFRKQELCGYVHDPAAAMLGGVSGHAGLFSTVQDLGFLMQMLADGGVYEGKRYLKLETIQKFTSYQRSDSRRGLGFDKPDFSGKTS
;
A
#
# COMPACT_ATOMS: atom_id res chain seq x y z
N LEU A 1 -16.79 -4.61 7.35
CA LEU A 1 -16.22 -5.45 6.29
C LEU A 1 -17.21 -5.73 5.15
N ASN A 2 -18.51 -5.82 5.42
CA ASN A 2 -19.55 -6.02 4.40
C ASN A 2 -20.02 -4.72 3.73
N ALA A 3 -19.49 -3.56 4.18
CA ALA A 3 -19.82 -2.28 3.57
C ALA A 3 -19.22 -2.18 2.16
N ASN A 4 -19.90 -1.47 1.29
CA ASN A 4 -19.45 -1.17 -0.06
C ASN A 4 -18.44 -0.01 -0.06
N LEU A 5 -17.54 -0.02 -1.04
CA LEU A 5 -16.49 0.99 -1.20
C LEU A 5 -17.08 2.41 -1.31
N GLY A 6 -18.20 2.58 -2.03
CA GLY A 6 -18.88 3.86 -2.22
C GLY A 6 -19.37 4.52 -0.92
N ARG A 7 -19.47 3.76 0.18
CA ARG A 7 -19.76 4.33 1.51
C ARG A 7 -18.61 5.22 2.01
N TYR A 8 -17.38 4.86 1.67
CA TYR A 8 -16.16 5.54 2.14
C TYR A 8 -15.60 6.49 1.09
N LEU A 9 -15.57 6.07 -0.17
CA LEU A 9 -14.97 6.80 -1.27
C LEU A 9 -16.06 7.31 -2.22
N GLY A 10 -16.54 8.53 -1.99
CA GLY A 10 -17.59 9.15 -2.80
C GLY A 10 -17.26 9.23 -4.30
N MET A 11 -15.98 9.27 -4.64
CA MET A 11 -15.48 9.28 -6.03
C MET A 11 -15.76 7.98 -6.80
N THR A 12 -16.15 6.90 -6.12
CA THR A 12 -16.53 5.63 -6.77
C THR A 12 -18.02 5.57 -7.13
N ARG A 13 -18.82 6.53 -6.68
CA ARG A 13 -20.27 6.55 -6.94
C ARG A 13 -20.55 6.67 -8.43
N GLY A 14 -21.49 5.87 -8.92
CA GLY A 14 -21.81 5.79 -10.33
C GLY A 14 -20.83 4.98 -11.17
N THR A 15 -19.79 4.38 -10.55
CA THR A 15 -18.89 3.44 -11.23
C THR A 15 -19.21 2.01 -10.79
N ASP A 16 -18.69 1.01 -11.51
CA ASP A 16 -18.79 -0.42 -11.14
C ASP A 16 -18.02 -0.74 -9.84
N LYS A 17 -17.17 0.18 -9.33
CA LYS A 17 -16.43 0.05 -8.07
C LYS A 17 -17.26 0.43 -6.85
N GLU A 18 -18.34 1.15 -7.00
CA GLU A 18 -19.17 1.60 -5.88
C GLU A 18 -19.59 0.44 -4.96
N PHE A 19 -19.95 -0.69 -5.56
CA PHE A 19 -20.48 -1.86 -4.85
C PHE A 19 -19.44 -2.91 -4.47
N LEU A 20 -18.15 -2.62 -4.64
CA LEU A 20 -17.07 -3.52 -4.17
C LEU A 20 -17.10 -3.58 -2.64
N LYS A 21 -17.14 -4.79 -2.10
CA LYS A 21 -17.12 -5.00 -0.64
C LYS A 21 -15.69 -4.90 -0.11
N ILE A 22 -15.54 -4.24 1.01
CA ILE A 22 -14.23 -4.15 1.70
C ILE A 22 -13.63 -5.54 1.95
N LYS A 23 -14.47 -6.50 2.36
CA LYS A 23 -14.03 -7.89 2.56
C LYS A 23 -13.42 -8.50 1.30
N ASP A 24 -14.08 -8.35 0.14
CA ASP A 24 -13.62 -8.94 -1.13
C ASP A 24 -12.32 -8.29 -1.61
N MET A 25 -12.12 -7.00 -1.33
CA MET A 25 -10.86 -6.29 -1.62
C MET A 25 -9.72 -6.84 -0.76
N LEU A 26 -9.92 -6.99 0.55
CA LEU A 26 -8.93 -7.51 1.49
C LEU A 26 -8.57 -9.00 1.24
N THR A 27 -9.43 -9.75 0.57
CA THR A 27 -9.19 -11.15 0.18
C THR A 27 -8.76 -11.30 -1.27
N HIS A 28 -8.54 -10.19 -2.01
CA HIS A 28 -8.19 -10.18 -3.42
C HIS A 28 -9.20 -10.92 -4.32
N GLN A 29 -10.50 -10.76 -4.04
CA GLN A 29 -11.62 -11.38 -4.76
C GLN A 29 -12.64 -10.35 -5.26
N SER A 30 -12.22 -9.09 -5.34
CA SER A 30 -13.10 -7.98 -5.75
C SER A 30 -13.34 -7.89 -7.26
N GLY A 31 -12.56 -8.60 -8.07
CA GLY A 31 -12.58 -8.47 -9.54
C GLY A 31 -11.75 -7.29 -10.05
N LEU A 32 -11.02 -6.59 -9.21
CA LEU A 32 -10.06 -5.58 -9.67
C LEU A 32 -8.88 -6.26 -10.39
N LYS A 33 -8.35 -5.62 -11.41
CA LYS A 33 -7.13 -6.05 -12.10
C LYS A 33 -5.99 -6.24 -11.09
N ALA A 34 -5.06 -7.14 -11.40
CA ALA A 34 -3.88 -7.35 -10.57
C ALA A 34 -3.09 -6.05 -10.38
N TRP A 35 -2.78 -5.37 -11.47
CA TRP A 35 -2.04 -4.11 -11.51
C TRP A 35 -2.27 -3.37 -12.82
N ILE A 36 -1.86 -2.10 -12.88
CA ILE A 36 -1.84 -1.26 -14.09
C ILE A 36 -0.44 -0.66 -14.21
N PRO A 37 0.23 -0.77 -15.35
CA PRO A 37 1.60 -0.27 -15.54
C PRO A 37 1.63 1.25 -15.77
N PHE A 38 1.14 2.05 -14.82
CA PHE A 38 0.99 3.51 -14.93
C PHE A 38 2.26 4.20 -15.43
N TYR A 39 3.43 3.79 -14.93
CA TYR A 39 4.70 4.37 -15.34
C TYR A 39 4.97 4.20 -16.84
N LYS A 40 4.59 3.07 -17.44
CA LYS A 40 4.78 2.83 -18.88
C LYS A 40 3.95 3.79 -19.72
N GLU A 41 2.76 4.16 -19.23
CA GLU A 41 1.89 5.12 -19.90
C GLU A 41 2.49 6.54 -19.89
N THR A 42 3.40 6.85 -18.96
CA THR A 42 4.06 8.15 -18.85
C THR A 42 5.40 8.23 -19.57
N LEU A 43 6.05 7.11 -19.92
CA LEU A 43 7.35 7.10 -20.58
C LEU A 43 7.41 7.87 -21.89
N PRO A 44 6.37 7.83 -22.78
CA PRO A 44 6.36 8.63 -24.01
C PRO A 44 6.33 10.15 -23.78
N TYR A 45 5.97 10.58 -22.57
CA TYR A 45 5.79 11.98 -22.18
C TYR A 45 6.67 12.34 -20.98
N ILE A 46 7.83 11.68 -20.84
CA ILE A 46 8.65 11.74 -19.64
C ILE A 46 9.00 13.17 -19.23
N ASP A 47 9.38 14.02 -20.19
CA ASP A 47 9.79 15.41 -19.93
C ASP A 47 8.60 16.34 -19.56
N SER A 48 7.36 15.93 -19.87
CA SER A 48 6.15 16.66 -19.48
C SER A 48 5.59 16.20 -18.13
N VAL A 49 5.96 14.99 -17.71
CA VAL A 49 5.43 14.34 -16.50
C VAL A 49 6.43 14.37 -15.35
N TYR A 50 7.73 14.41 -15.66
CA TYR A 50 8.79 14.37 -14.64
C TYR A 50 9.81 15.49 -14.84
N CYS A 51 10.36 15.97 -13.74
CA CYS A 51 11.50 16.89 -13.78
C CYS A 51 12.52 16.60 -12.67
N ALA A 52 13.73 17.13 -12.82
CA ALA A 52 14.84 16.91 -11.87
C ALA A 52 14.76 17.83 -10.63
N LYS A 53 13.97 18.90 -10.68
CA LYS A 53 13.84 19.87 -9.58
C LYS A 53 12.38 19.92 -9.12
N SER A 54 12.18 19.98 -7.81
CA SER A 54 10.86 20.17 -7.22
C SER A 54 10.38 21.60 -7.38
N ASP A 55 9.08 21.77 -7.68
CA ASP A 55 8.35 23.04 -7.63
C ASP A 55 6.90 22.78 -7.15
N SER A 56 6.03 23.78 -7.28
CA SER A 56 4.62 23.66 -6.87
C SER A 56 3.81 22.64 -7.68
N ALA A 57 4.17 22.40 -8.95
CA ALA A 57 3.52 21.45 -9.84
C ALA A 57 4.20 20.07 -9.78
N PHE A 58 5.53 20.03 -9.82
CA PHE A 58 6.35 18.83 -9.77
C PHE A 58 6.85 18.57 -8.34
N CYS A 59 5.98 18.05 -7.50
CA CYS A 59 6.29 17.87 -6.07
C CYS A 59 6.18 16.42 -5.57
N VAL A 60 5.79 15.46 -6.43
CA VAL A 60 5.73 14.05 -6.06
C VAL A 60 7.10 13.41 -6.30
N LYS A 61 7.90 13.25 -5.24
CA LYS A 61 9.23 12.65 -5.33
C LYS A 61 9.12 11.15 -5.58
N VAL A 62 9.60 10.68 -6.73
CA VAL A 62 9.54 9.26 -7.15
C VAL A 62 10.90 8.55 -7.06
N ALA A 63 11.98 9.33 -7.03
CA ALA A 63 13.35 8.86 -6.81
C ALA A 63 14.27 10.06 -6.46
N ASP A 64 15.57 9.84 -6.30
CA ASP A 64 16.49 10.97 -6.14
C ASP A 64 16.48 11.84 -7.39
N LYS A 65 16.37 13.17 -7.18
CA LYS A 65 16.31 14.16 -8.28
C LYS A 65 15.30 13.83 -9.38
N LEU A 66 14.18 13.19 -9.01
CA LEU A 66 13.10 12.88 -9.95
C LEU A 66 11.74 13.14 -9.29
N PHE A 67 11.03 14.13 -9.80
CA PHE A 67 9.74 14.59 -9.29
C PHE A 67 8.68 14.48 -10.38
N MET A 68 7.55 13.89 -10.04
CA MET A 68 6.40 13.76 -10.93
C MET A 68 5.43 14.92 -10.73
N LEU A 69 4.78 15.32 -11.81
CA LEU A 69 3.66 16.28 -11.82
C LEU A 69 2.55 15.80 -10.88
N LYS A 70 2.14 16.65 -9.95
CA LYS A 70 1.13 16.32 -8.91
C LYS A 70 -0.19 15.82 -9.49
N ALA A 71 -0.66 16.42 -10.59
CA ALA A 71 -1.91 16.04 -11.25
C ALA A 71 -1.92 14.58 -11.76
N ASN A 72 -0.75 13.96 -11.95
CA ASN A 72 -0.68 12.55 -12.35
C ASN A 72 -1.16 11.58 -11.26
N LYS A 73 -1.18 11.96 -9.99
CA LYS A 73 -1.83 11.13 -8.96
C LYS A 73 -3.33 10.95 -9.25
N ASP A 74 -4.01 12.01 -9.63
CA ASP A 74 -5.44 11.95 -9.96
C ASP A 74 -5.69 11.07 -11.20
N THR A 75 -4.76 11.12 -12.16
CA THR A 75 -4.78 10.24 -13.34
C THR A 75 -4.65 8.77 -12.95
N ILE A 76 -3.79 8.42 -11.98
CA ILE A 76 -3.66 7.05 -11.48
C ILE A 76 -5.00 6.57 -10.91
N TYR A 77 -5.63 7.34 -10.02
CA TYR A 77 -6.92 6.97 -9.44
C TYR A 77 -8.01 6.88 -10.51
N LYS A 78 -8.07 7.82 -11.43
CA LYS A 78 -9.00 7.77 -12.57
C LYS A 78 -8.82 6.49 -13.37
N ARG A 79 -7.58 6.11 -13.71
CA ARG A 79 -7.28 4.86 -14.42
C ARG A 79 -7.72 3.61 -13.65
N ILE A 80 -7.64 3.61 -12.32
CA ILE A 80 -8.17 2.52 -11.50
C ILE A 80 -9.69 2.47 -11.63
N PHE A 81 -10.37 3.61 -11.51
CA PHE A 81 -11.83 3.67 -11.58
C PHE A 81 -12.38 3.33 -12.97
N ASP A 82 -11.71 3.74 -14.03
CA ASP A 82 -12.10 3.46 -15.42
C ASP A 82 -11.77 2.01 -15.85
N SER A 83 -10.91 1.29 -15.11
CA SER A 83 -10.54 -0.07 -15.48
C SER A 83 -11.74 -1.02 -15.30
N PRO A 84 -12.08 -1.90 -16.25
CA PRO A 84 -13.18 -2.84 -16.07
C PRO A 84 -12.90 -3.84 -14.95
N LEU A 85 -13.94 -4.26 -14.25
CA LEU A 85 -13.86 -5.39 -13.34
C LEU A 85 -13.73 -6.70 -14.13
N GLU A 86 -12.99 -7.63 -13.58
CA GLU A 86 -12.81 -8.99 -14.08
C GLU A 86 -13.63 -9.97 -13.22
N SER A 87 -13.42 -11.28 -13.40
CA SER A 87 -14.13 -12.28 -12.58
C SER A 87 -13.77 -12.14 -11.10
N ARG A 88 -14.72 -12.35 -10.21
CA ARG A 88 -14.54 -12.26 -8.74
C ARG A 88 -13.93 -13.53 -8.14
N THR A 89 -13.04 -14.19 -8.89
CA THR A 89 -12.17 -15.24 -8.38
C THR A 89 -10.95 -14.64 -7.69
N TYR A 90 -10.21 -15.43 -6.94
CA TYR A 90 -8.97 -14.99 -6.35
C TYR A 90 -7.97 -14.49 -7.40
N ARG A 91 -7.57 -13.23 -7.27
CA ARG A 91 -6.51 -12.62 -8.05
C ARG A 91 -5.82 -11.56 -7.20
N TYR A 92 -4.56 -11.80 -6.83
CA TYR A 92 -3.78 -10.79 -6.12
C TYR A 92 -3.83 -9.46 -6.86
N SER A 93 -4.19 -8.38 -6.16
CA SER A 93 -4.45 -7.08 -6.76
C SER A 93 -3.86 -5.96 -5.92
N ASP A 94 -2.88 -5.25 -6.49
CA ASP A 94 -2.34 -4.02 -5.94
C ASP A 94 -3.40 -2.93 -5.87
N LEU A 95 -4.29 -2.88 -6.88
CA LEU A 95 -5.36 -1.89 -6.95
C LEU A 95 -6.29 -1.98 -5.75
N SER A 96 -6.56 -3.19 -5.25
CA SER A 96 -7.34 -3.38 -4.03
C SER A 96 -6.71 -2.68 -2.84
N MET A 97 -5.41 -2.82 -2.67
CA MET A 97 -4.70 -2.24 -1.53
C MET A 97 -4.47 -0.72 -1.69
N ILE A 98 -4.29 -0.22 -2.90
CA ILE A 98 -4.28 1.23 -3.19
C ILE A 98 -5.62 1.86 -2.76
N LEU A 99 -6.75 1.24 -3.11
CA LEU A 99 -8.06 1.74 -2.71
C LEU A 99 -8.32 1.58 -1.21
N MET A 100 -7.80 0.51 -0.58
CA MET A 100 -7.88 0.34 0.88
C MET A 100 -7.09 1.41 1.64
N GLN A 101 -5.95 1.87 1.12
CA GLN A 101 -5.27 3.05 1.66
C GLN A 101 -6.21 4.25 1.73
N LEU A 102 -6.88 4.59 0.62
CA LEU A 102 -7.82 5.72 0.59
C LEU A 102 -8.97 5.56 1.59
N VAL A 103 -9.43 4.32 1.84
CA VAL A 103 -10.44 4.03 2.86
C VAL A 103 -9.89 4.32 4.26
N VAL A 104 -8.66 3.90 4.57
CA VAL A 104 -8.00 4.18 5.85
C VAL A 104 -7.84 5.69 6.04
N GLU A 105 -7.31 6.40 5.05
CA GLU A 105 -7.11 7.85 5.09
C GLU A 105 -8.44 8.61 5.24
N LYS A 106 -9.51 8.13 4.57
CA LYS A 106 -10.85 8.72 4.71
C LYS A 106 -11.44 8.54 6.11
N ILE A 107 -11.18 7.41 6.76
CA ILE A 107 -11.72 7.10 8.09
C ILE A 107 -10.90 7.80 9.18
N SER A 108 -9.57 7.79 9.06
CA SER A 108 -8.66 8.37 10.06
C SER A 108 -8.55 9.89 9.95
N GLY A 109 -8.79 10.46 8.76
CA GLY A 109 -8.60 11.88 8.47
C GLY A 109 -7.15 12.30 8.25
N VAL A 110 -6.21 11.36 8.27
CA VAL A 110 -4.77 11.59 8.07
C VAL A 110 -4.21 10.63 7.02
N SER A 111 -3.01 10.89 6.50
CA SER A 111 -2.35 10.00 5.55
C SER A 111 -1.98 8.65 6.19
N LEU A 112 -1.84 7.61 5.36
CA LEU A 112 -1.55 6.24 5.83
C LEU A 112 -0.27 6.17 6.65
N ASP A 113 0.80 6.83 6.18
CA ASP A 113 2.08 6.88 6.90
C ASP A 113 1.94 7.54 8.28
N THR A 114 1.26 8.68 8.35
CA THR A 114 0.96 9.37 9.62
C THR A 114 0.11 8.49 10.53
N PHE A 115 -0.96 7.88 10.00
CA PHE A 115 -1.80 6.98 10.78
C PHE A 115 -1.02 5.81 11.40
N MET A 116 -0.16 5.17 10.60
CA MET A 116 0.64 4.04 11.08
C MET A 116 1.70 4.49 12.08
N GLN A 117 2.36 5.63 11.82
CA GLN A 117 3.36 6.18 12.72
C GLN A 117 2.78 6.51 14.09
N ASP A 118 1.66 7.25 14.12
CA ASP A 118 1.09 7.76 15.36
C ASP A 118 0.32 6.69 16.15
N SER A 119 -0.32 5.74 15.44
CA SER A 119 -1.17 4.74 16.09
C SER A 119 -0.41 3.49 16.53
N PHE A 120 0.72 3.16 15.85
CA PHE A 120 1.43 1.91 16.08
C PHE A 120 2.93 2.13 16.28
N TYR A 121 3.65 2.68 15.30
CA TYR A 121 5.10 2.63 15.31
C TYR A 121 5.71 3.44 16.45
N SER A 122 5.36 4.72 16.57
CA SER A 122 5.86 5.57 17.68
C SER A 122 5.42 5.07 19.06
N PRO A 123 4.14 4.72 19.28
CA PRO A 123 3.70 4.20 20.58
C PRO A 123 4.30 2.84 20.98
N MET A 124 4.80 2.05 20.02
CA MET A 124 5.53 0.79 20.23
C MET A 124 7.04 1.01 20.34
N GLY A 125 7.54 2.24 20.19
CA GLY A 125 8.97 2.53 20.21
C GLY A 125 9.74 2.07 18.98
N LEU A 126 9.05 1.74 17.87
CA LEU A 126 9.65 1.32 16.61
C LEU A 126 10.19 2.54 15.88
N LYS A 127 11.48 2.54 15.53
CA LYS A 127 12.18 3.71 14.99
C LYS A 127 12.52 3.59 13.51
N ASP A 128 12.66 2.36 13.04
CA ASP A 128 13.20 2.04 11.72
C ASP A 128 12.14 1.40 10.80
N ILE A 129 10.87 1.42 11.19
CA ILE A 129 9.75 1.01 10.35
C ILE A 129 8.95 2.22 9.87
N GLY A 130 8.71 2.32 8.57
CA GLY A 130 7.94 3.43 8.00
C GLY A 130 8.07 3.55 6.49
N TYR A 131 7.51 4.65 5.99
CA TYR A 131 7.55 5.00 4.57
C TYR A 131 8.62 6.04 4.30
N ASN A 132 9.18 6.03 3.08
CA ASN A 132 10.14 7.04 2.63
C ASN A 132 11.31 7.26 3.63
N PRO A 133 12.08 6.23 3.99
CA PRO A 133 13.10 6.31 5.03
C PRO A 133 14.18 7.35 4.73
N TRP A 134 14.39 7.73 3.46
CA TRP A 134 15.30 8.81 3.06
C TRP A 134 14.99 10.18 3.71
N LYS A 135 13.80 10.35 4.30
CA LYS A 135 13.43 11.59 5.02
C LYS A 135 14.00 11.63 6.45
N HIS A 136 14.30 10.48 7.04
CA HIS A 136 14.54 10.36 8.48
C HIS A 136 15.81 9.59 8.82
N HIS A 137 16.38 8.85 7.86
CA HIS A 137 17.57 8.03 8.04
C HIS A 137 18.68 8.45 7.08
N ASP A 138 19.93 8.23 7.49
CA ASP A 138 21.08 8.35 6.60
C ASP A 138 20.95 7.30 5.48
N ILE A 139 21.04 7.76 4.24
CA ILE A 139 20.91 6.90 3.07
C ILE A 139 21.94 5.77 3.04
N ASN A 140 23.11 5.97 3.65
CA ASN A 140 24.18 4.97 3.76
C ASN A 140 23.80 3.80 4.68
N ASN A 141 22.79 3.96 5.51
CA ASN A 141 22.27 2.90 6.39
C ASN A 141 21.07 2.14 5.79
N ILE A 142 20.70 2.47 4.56
CA ILE A 142 19.56 1.86 3.88
C ILE A 142 20.08 0.96 2.76
N ALA A 143 19.69 -0.32 2.78
CA ALA A 143 20.03 -1.22 1.70
C ALA A 143 19.42 -0.76 0.37
N PRO A 144 20.17 -0.78 -0.75
CA PRO A 144 19.61 -0.47 -2.05
C PRO A 144 18.43 -1.39 -2.39
N THR A 145 17.36 -0.82 -2.92
CA THR A 145 16.14 -1.55 -3.27
C THR A 145 16.29 -2.28 -4.60
N GLN A 146 16.79 -1.57 -5.61
CA GLN A 146 17.10 -2.11 -6.96
C GLN A 146 17.85 -1.09 -7.81
N VAL A 147 18.40 -1.56 -8.93
CA VAL A 147 18.83 -0.71 -10.04
C VAL A 147 17.70 -0.63 -11.07
N ASP A 148 16.97 0.48 -11.08
CA ASP A 148 15.87 0.71 -12.04
C ASP A 148 16.45 1.25 -13.36
N ARG A 149 16.50 0.40 -14.36
CA ARG A 149 17.07 0.75 -15.68
C ARG A 149 16.05 1.32 -16.67
N LEU A 150 14.77 1.18 -16.37
CA LEU A 150 13.71 1.54 -17.33
C LEU A 150 13.03 2.87 -17.00
N PHE A 151 12.51 3.01 -15.77
CA PHE A 151 11.69 4.13 -15.38
C PHE A 151 12.52 5.25 -14.74
N ARG A 152 13.15 4.99 -13.58
CA ARG A 152 13.86 6.00 -12.80
C ARG A 152 15.33 6.13 -13.16
N LYS A 153 15.90 5.15 -13.89
CA LYS A 153 17.26 5.11 -14.47
C LYS A 153 18.36 5.37 -13.45
N GLN A 154 18.20 4.83 -12.24
CA GLN A 154 19.14 4.97 -11.13
C GLN A 154 19.06 3.79 -10.17
N GLU A 155 20.08 3.65 -9.32
CA GLU A 155 19.99 2.80 -8.14
C GLU A 155 19.05 3.46 -7.13
N LEU A 156 18.11 2.69 -6.62
CA LEU A 156 17.12 3.15 -5.65
C LEU A 156 17.56 2.78 -4.24
N CYS A 157 17.84 3.77 -3.44
CA CYS A 157 18.16 3.60 -2.02
C CYS A 157 17.20 4.46 -1.20
N GLY A 158 16.41 3.83 -0.32
CA GLY A 158 15.37 4.50 0.45
C GLY A 158 14.10 4.86 -0.34
N TYR A 159 14.03 4.50 -1.60
CA TYR A 159 12.85 4.66 -2.45
C TYR A 159 12.20 3.29 -2.72
N VAL A 160 10.86 3.27 -2.70
CA VAL A 160 10.10 2.04 -2.93
C VAL A 160 10.42 1.41 -4.27
N HIS A 161 10.52 0.06 -4.29
CA HIS A 161 10.73 -0.71 -5.53
C HIS A 161 9.57 -0.50 -6.51
N ASP A 162 8.34 -0.64 -6.03
CA ASP A 162 7.13 -0.60 -6.87
C ASP A 162 6.95 0.77 -7.55
N PRO A 163 6.82 0.80 -8.91
CA PRO A 163 6.67 2.05 -9.64
C PRO A 163 5.37 2.78 -9.35
N ALA A 164 4.25 2.07 -9.14
CA ALA A 164 2.96 2.71 -8.86
C ALA A 164 2.98 3.36 -7.47
N ALA A 165 3.55 2.68 -6.47
CA ALA A 165 3.75 3.25 -5.14
C ALA A 165 4.67 4.48 -5.18
N ALA A 166 5.75 4.45 -5.98
CA ALA A 166 6.61 5.61 -6.18
C ALA A 166 5.85 6.80 -6.79
N MET A 167 5.02 6.55 -7.82
CA MET A 167 4.16 7.58 -8.44
C MET A 167 3.09 8.10 -7.48
N LEU A 168 2.71 7.33 -6.46
CA LEU A 168 1.84 7.78 -5.36
C LEU A 168 2.61 8.52 -4.26
N GLY A 169 3.93 8.71 -4.40
CA GLY A 169 4.78 9.45 -3.47
C GLY A 169 5.47 8.57 -2.43
N GLY A 170 5.60 7.28 -2.69
CA GLY A 170 6.29 6.31 -1.84
C GLY A 170 5.45 5.79 -0.67
N VAL A 171 4.22 6.28 -0.50
CA VAL A 171 3.27 5.80 0.51
C VAL A 171 2.09 5.16 -0.21
N SER A 172 1.96 3.84 -0.08
CA SER A 172 0.82 3.14 -0.67
C SER A 172 0.43 1.89 0.12
N GLY A 173 -0.84 1.51 0.03
CA GLY A 173 -1.37 0.36 0.76
C GLY A 173 -0.87 -0.99 0.24
N HIS A 174 -0.28 -1.03 -0.96
CA HIS A 174 0.26 -2.26 -1.56
C HIS A 174 1.78 -2.37 -1.47
N ALA A 175 2.51 -1.25 -1.29
CA ALA A 175 3.98 -1.22 -1.23
C ALA A 175 4.50 0.07 -0.59
N GLY A 176 5.79 0.11 -0.24
CA GLY A 176 6.48 1.31 0.24
C GLY A 176 6.91 1.27 1.70
N LEU A 177 6.56 0.23 2.43
CA LEU A 177 7.04 0.06 3.81
C LEU A 177 8.49 -0.44 3.81
N PHE A 178 9.31 0.21 4.61
CA PHE A 178 10.68 -0.18 4.96
C PHE A 178 10.75 -0.53 6.43
N SER A 179 11.64 -1.43 6.81
CA SER A 179 11.84 -1.81 8.22
C SER A 179 13.20 -2.46 8.42
N THR A 180 13.63 -2.51 9.66
CA THR A 180 14.63 -3.48 10.13
C THR A 180 13.93 -4.80 10.51
N VAL A 181 14.72 -5.88 10.58
CA VAL A 181 14.22 -7.18 11.06
C VAL A 181 13.70 -7.06 12.50
N GLN A 182 14.36 -6.23 13.32
CA GLN A 182 13.99 -6.03 14.71
C GLN A 182 12.62 -5.38 14.86
N ASP A 183 12.37 -4.23 14.21
CA ASP A 183 11.11 -3.51 14.31
C ASP A 183 9.96 -4.33 13.72
N LEU A 184 10.22 -5.01 12.59
CA LEU A 184 9.24 -5.94 12.03
C LEU A 184 8.94 -7.10 13.00
N GLY A 185 9.96 -7.63 13.68
CA GLY A 185 9.81 -8.67 14.69
C GLY A 185 8.90 -8.23 15.85
N PHE A 186 9.09 -7.01 16.36
CA PHE A 186 8.24 -6.47 17.43
C PHE A 186 6.78 -6.28 16.96
N LEU A 187 6.58 -5.78 15.75
CA LEU A 187 5.23 -5.68 15.18
C LEU A 187 4.55 -7.06 15.05
N MET A 188 5.30 -8.06 14.56
CA MET A 188 4.79 -9.43 14.46
C MET A 188 4.53 -10.06 15.82
N GLN A 189 5.36 -9.78 16.82
CA GLN A 189 5.15 -10.24 18.20
C GLN A 189 3.85 -9.66 18.78
N MET A 190 3.59 -8.36 18.57
CA MET A 190 2.34 -7.72 18.99
C MET A 190 1.12 -8.46 18.41
N LEU A 191 1.18 -8.85 17.13
CA LEU A 191 0.10 -9.63 16.50
C LEU A 191 -0.01 -11.03 17.09
N ALA A 192 1.12 -11.72 17.31
CA ALA A 192 1.15 -13.08 17.88
C ALA A 192 0.62 -13.10 19.33
N ASP A 193 0.88 -12.05 20.10
CA ASP A 193 0.41 -11.89 21.48
C ASP A 193 -1.03 -11.32 21.56
N GLY A 194 -1.81 -11.51 20.49
CA GLY A 194 -3.23 -11.14 20.47
C GLY A 194 -3.49 -9.63 20.57
N GLY A 195 -2.56 -8.83 20.07
CA GLY A 195 -2.69 -7.36 20.00
C GLY A 195 -2.12 -6.62 21.20
N VAL A 196 -1.27 -7.26 21.98
CA VAL A 196 -0.59 -6.67 23.14
C VAL A 196 0.91 -6.59 22.86
N TYR A 197 1.53 -5.50 23.22
CA TYR A 197 2.99 -5.34 23.22
C TYR A 197 3.41 -4.53 24.44
N GLU A 198 4.40 -5.02 25.20
CA GLU A 198 4.88 -4.41 26.46
C GLU A 198 3.75 -4.01 27.44
N GLY A 199 2.76 -4.89 27.60
CA GLY A 199 1.61 -4.69 28.48
C GLY A 199 0.54 -3.74 27.95
N LYS A 200 0.76 -3.07 26.83
CA LYS A 200 -0.20 -2.17 26.18
C LYS A 200 -0.98 -2.87 25.06
N ARG A 201 -2.30 -2.70 25.05
CA ARG A 201 -3.15 -3.25 23.99
C ARG A 201 -3.27 -2.27 22.83
N TYR A 202 -2.89 -2.71 21.63
CA TYR A 202 -3.00 -1.99 20.36
C TYR A 202 -4.20 -2.47 19.54
N LEU A 203 -4.46 -3.77 19.53
CA LEU A 203 -5.58 -4.38 18.81
C LEU A 203 -6.36 -5.32 19.72
N LYS A 204 -7.66 -5.47 19.47
CA LYS A 204 -8.48 -6.47 20.15
C LYS A 204 -8.15 -7.86 19.61
N LEU A 205 -8.14 -8.85 20.48
CA LEU A 205 -7.89 -10.25 20.12
C LEU A 205 -8.87 -10.71 19.01
N GLU A 206 -10.14 -10.38 19.16
CA GLU A 206 -11.18 -10.76 18.18
C GLU A 206 -10.93 -10.13 16.80
N THR A 207 -10.33 -8.94 16.76
CA THR A 207 -9.94 -8.30 15.51
C THR A 207 -8.84 -9.10 14.83
N ILE A 208 -7.79 -9.46 15.56
CA ILE A 208 -6.68 -10.26 15.01
C ILE A 208 -7.21 -11.61 14.53
N GLN A 209 -7.94 -12.33 15.37
CA GLN A 209 -8.53 -13.62 15.00
C GLN A 209 -9.37 -13.54 13.73
N LYS A 210 -10.19 -12.48 13.61
CA LYS A 210 -11.02 -12.24 12.42
C LYS A 210 -10.19 -11.97 11.17
N PHE A 211 -9.13 -11.18 11.27
CA PHE A 211 -8.31 -10.81 10.12
C PHE A 211 -7.38 -11.94 9.68
N THR A 212 -6.89 -12.73 10.62
CA THR A 212 -5.99 -13.85 10.35
C THR A 212 -6.69 -15.18 10.05
N SER A 213 -8.01 -15.29 10.26
CA SER A 213 -8.76 -16.51 9.90
C SER A 213 -8.96 -16.62 8.40
N TYR A 214 -9.08 -17.88 7.90
CA TYR A 214 -9.51 -18.13 6.52
C TYR A 214 -10.89 -17.54 6.28
N GLN A 215 -11.06 -16.82 5.21
CA GLN A 215 -12.31 -16.13 4.90
C GLN A 215 -13.22 -16.93 3.97
N ARG A 216 -12.65 -17.90 3.24
CA ARG A 216 -13.35 -18.75 2.28
C ARG A 216 -12.68 -20.11 2.21
N SER A 217 -13.43 -21.12 1.78
CA SER A 217 -12.91 -22.48 1.58
C SER A 217 -12.10 -22.67 0.30
N ASP A 218 -12.25 -21.75 -0.66
CA ASP A 218 -11.57 -21.78 -1.96
C ASP A 218 -10.35 -20.83 -2.03
N SER A 219 -9.97 -20.22 -0.90
CA SER A 219 -8.86 -19.28 -0.84
C SER A 219 -8.14 -19.32 0.52
N ARG A 220 -6.81 -19.34 0.46
CA ARG A 220 -5.98 -19.31 1.67
C ARG A 220 -5.89 -17.92 2.34
N ARG A 221 -6.65 -16.94 1.86
CA ARG A 221 -6.56 -15.56 2.38
C ARG A 221 -7.34 -15.36 3.67
N GLY A 222 -6.68 -14.68 4.63
CA GLY A 222 -7.32 -13.86 5.65
C GLY A 222 -7.62 -12.46 5.09
N LEU A 223 -8.05 -11.55 5.94
CA LEU A 223 -8.30 -10.15 5.55
C LEU A 223 -6.97 -9.38 5.52
N GLY A 224 -6.41 -9.22 4.33
CA GLY A 224 -5.08 -8.63 4.16
C GLY A 224 -3.91 -9.57 4.51
N PHE A 225 -4.18 -10.80 4.97
CA PHE A 225 -3.16 -11.78 5.34
C PHE A 225 -3.08 -12.88 4.29
N ASP A 226 -1.86 -13.28 3.95
CA ASP A 226 -1.59 -14.54 3.27
C ASP A 226 -1.34 -15.63 4.30
N LYS A 227 -1.91 -16.79 4.11
CA LYS A 227 -1.83 -17.92 5.05
C LYS A 227 -1.24 -19.14 4.34
N PRO A 228 -0.73 -20.14 5.08
CA PRO A 228 -0.44 -21.42 4.50
C PRO A 228 -1.63 -21.95 3.71
N ASP A 229 -1.40 -22.74 2.67
CA ASP A 229 -2.49 -23.43 2.00
C ASP A 229 -3.13 -24.47 2.94
N PHE A 230 -4.25 -25.05 2.52
CA PHE A 230 -4.96 -26.04 3.36
C PHE A 230 -4.18 -27.33 3.59
N SER A 231 -3.09 -27.57 2.86
CA SER A 231 -2.13 -28.66 3.10
C SER A 231 -1.04 -28.29 4.10
N GLY A 232 -1.04 -27.03 4.59
CA GLY A 232 -0.04 -26.50 5.52
C GLY A 232 1.25 -26.03 4.86
N LYS A 233 1.33 -26.04 3.51
CA LYS A 233 2.50 -25.50 2.80
C LYS A 233 2.46 -23.96 2.77
N THR A 234 3.58 -23.36 3.07
CA THR A 234 3.78 -21.92 2.83
C THR A 234 4.16 -21.69 1.37
N SER A 235 3.82 -20.54 0.82
CA SER A 235 4.29 -20.09 -0.51
C SER A 235 5.75 -19.76 -0.49
#